data_d974710e8e6108aaec50b7cd90494487
#
_entry.id   d974710e8e6108aaec50b7cd90494487
#
_cell.length_a   1.000
_cell.length_b   1.000
_cell.length_c   1.000
_cell.angle_alpha   90.00
_cell.angle_beta   90.00
_cell.angle_gamma   90.00
#
_symmetry.space_group_name_H-M   'P 1'
#
loop_
_entity.id
_entity.type
_entity.pdbx_description
1 polymer ?
#
loop_
_entity_poly.entity_id
_entity_poly.type
_entity_poly.pdbx_seq_one_letter_code
_entity_poly.pdbx_strand_id
1 'polypeptide(L)'
;DEAQKKRLSYRNRAVEKRGRHAAVVGERRALVILMSFADVSFTKTEADFDALFNEPGYAVDGAQGSVYDYFREVSYGQLSFHCDVLGPYRAVYPMAYYGSNGYGGSDVNPYVLFLEAMEHAVREIDLQDYDADGDGYVDNVHIVFAGYGEEAGASPSAIWSHEAMFPEITMQGMKIDRYSCTPELRGNRGGGISRIGPCCHEMGHALGAMDYYDTDYTTGGSFEGTGVWDVMAQGSWNNDGITPAHFNPYVKAYDFGWVGVTTLTHTGDYSLHPSTWEKDGVYRVDTGSEGDFYLLESRVRDGFDTAL
;
A
#
# COMPACT_ATOMS: atom_id res chain seq x y z
N ASP A 1 -14.31 -15.62 7.01
CA ASP A 1 -15.65 -15.04 6.80
C ASP A 1 -15.93 -14.99 5.30
N GLU A 2 -17.21 -15.24 4.90
CA GLU A 2 -17.60 -15.27 3.48
C GLU A 2 -17.36 -13.92 2.78
N ALA A 3 -17.47 -12.81 3.48
CA ALA A 3 -17.19 -11.47 2.94
C ALA A 3 -15.69 -11.29 2.66
N GLN A 4 -14.84 -11.79 3.52
CA GLN A 4 -13.38 -11.77 3.38
C GLN A 4 -12.90 -12.71 2.27
N LYS A 5 -13.50 -13.93 2.18
CA LYS A 5 -13.32 -14.84 1.05
C LYS A 5 -13.79 -14.23 -0.28
N LYS A 6 -14.87 -13.45 -0.23
CA LYS A 6 -15.39 -12.72 -1.38
C LYS A 6 -14.46 -11.58 -1.80
N ARG A 7 -13.87 -10.84 -0.85
CA ARG A 7 -12.83 -9.82 -1.09
C ARG A 7 -11.58 -10.45 -1.74
N LEU A 8 -11.03 -11.52 -1.17
CA LEU A 8 -9.92 -12.29 -1.73
C LEU A 8 -10.23 -12.81 -3.15
N SER A 9 -11.46 -13.32 -3.38
CA SER A 9 -11.86 -13.81 -4.71
C SER A 9 -11.99 -12.71 -5.75
N TYR A 10 -12.41 -11.50 -5.35
CA TYR A 10 -12.45 -10.34 -6.24
C TYR A 10 -11.05 -9.84 -6.56
N ARG A 11 -10.16 -9.78 -5.57
CA ARG A 11 -8.76 -9.40 -5.70
C ARG A 11 -8.01 -10.33 -6.66
N ASN A 12 -8.10 -11.64 -6.44
CA ASN A 12 -7.47 -12.64 -7.31
C ASN A 12 -8.02 -12.59 -8.75
N ARG A 13 -9.33 -12.34 -8.94
CA ARG A 13 -9.92 -12.22 -10.28
C ARG A 13 -9.49 -10.96 -11.03
N ALA A 14 -9.20 -9.86 -10.33
CA ALA A 14 -8.75 -8.65 -10.98
C ALA A 14 -7.28 -8.76 -11.41
N VAL A 15 -6.43 -9.39 -10.60
CA VAL A 15 -5.05 -9.74 -10.99
C VAL A 15 -5.05 -10.68 -12.20
N GLU A 16 -5.93 -11.70 -12.23
CA GLU A 16 -6.08 -12.58 -13.39
C GLU A 16 -6.62 -11.86 -14.63
N LYS A 17 -7.52 -10.86 -14.49
CA LYS A 17 -8.12 -10.13 -15.62
C LYS A 17 -7.17 -9.10 -16.26
N ARG A 18 -6.27 -8.47 -15.49
CA ARG A 18 -5.35 -7.46 -16.01
C ARG A 18 -4.16 -8.05 -16.80
N GLY A 19 -3.99 -9.37 -16.84
CA GLY A 19 -2.87 -10.02 -17.50
C GLY A 19 -1.55 -9.85 -16.72
N ARG A 20 -0.43 -10.31 -17.29
CA ARG A 20 0.90 -10.04 -16.73
C ARG A 20 1.13 -8.53 -16.80
N HIS A 21 1.18 -7.88 -15.65
CA HIS A 21 1.44 -6.45 -15.58
C HIS A 21 2.74 -6.11 -16.31
N ALA A 22 2.73 -5.00 -17.05
CA ALA A 22 3.98 -4.34 -17.41
C ALA A 22 4.75 -4.07 -16.13
N ALA A 23 6.08 -4.11 -16.19
CA ALA A 23 6.91 -3.81 -15.02
C ALA A 23 6.48 -2.47 -14.39
N VAL A 24 6.40 -2.43 -13.06
CA VAL A 24 6.02 -1.23 -12.30
C VAL A 24 7.22 -0.28 -12.22
N VAL A 25 7.48 0.41 -13.31
CA VAL A 25 8.69 1.26 -13.48
C VAL A 25 8.32 2.61 -14.09
N GLY A 26 9.29 3.53 -14.07
CA GLY A 26 9.14 4.88 -14.63
C GLY A 26 8.48 5.84 -13.66
N GLU A 27 7.97 6.94 -14.22
CA GLU A 27 7.21 7.93 -13.44
C GLU A 27 5.75 7.48 -13.36
N ARG A 28 5.21 7.43 -12.16
CA ARG A 28 3.80 7.16 -11.89
C ARG A 28 3.23 8.20 -10.97
N ARG A 29 1.96 8.53 -11.18
CA ARG A 29 1.22 9.46 -10.33
C ARG A 29 0.19 8.70 -9.50
N ALA A 30 0.05 9.12 -8.23
CA ALA A 30 -1.02 8.69 -7.37
C ALA A 30 -1.87 9.90 -6.99
N LEU A 31 -3.17 9.71 -6.95
CA LEU A 31 -4.10 10.70 -6.45
C LEU A 31 -4.30 10.48 -4.94
N VAL A 32 -3.90 11.47 -4.13
CA VAL A 32 -4.09 11.47 -2.67
C VAL A 32 -5.15 12.52 -2.31
N ILE A 33 -6.24 12.08 -1.68
CA ILE A 33 -7.38 12.96 -1.37
C ILE A 33 -7.58 13.04 0.14
N LEU A 34 -7.48 14.24 0.68
CA LEU A 34 -7.68 14.50 2.10
C LEU A 34 -9.18 14.68 2.40
N MET A 35 -9.75 13.81 3.24
CA MET A 35 -11.18 13.84 3.59
C MET A 35 -11.41 14.06 5.07
N SER A 36 -11.99 15.22 5.44
CA SER A 36 -12.52 15.48 6.77
C SER A 36 -13.98 15.02 6.89
N PHE A 37 -14.48 14.92 8.11
CA PHE A 37 -15.86 14.53 8.38
C PHE A 37 -16.72 15.68 8.92
N ALA A 38 -18.00 15.47 9.05
CA ALA A 38 -18.89 16.46 9.65
C ALA A 38 -18.50 16.81 11.10
N ASP A 39 -17.87 15.87 11.81
CA ASP A 39 -17.49 15.93 13.23
C ASP A 39 -15.99 15.88 13.50
N VAL A 40 -15.15 15.49 12.51
CA VAL A 40 -13.68 15.40 12.65
C VAL A 40 -13.02 16.19 11.53
N SER A 41 -12.19 17.16 11.90
CA SER A 41 -11.43 17.98 10.97
C SER A 41 -9.95 17.65 11.04
N PHE A 42 -9.22 17.91 9.96
CA PHE A 42 -7.76 17.84 9.93
C PHE A 42 -7.11 18.78 10.93
N THR A 43 -6.04 18.33 11.54
CA THR A 43 -5.11 19.14 12.36
C THR A 43 -3.80 19.39 11.61
N LYS A 44 -3.54 18.63 10.56
CA LYS A 44 -2.42 18.79 9.64
C LYS A 44 -2.88 19.49 8.37
N THR A 45 -1.94 20.14 7.70
CA THR A 45 -2.19 20.86 6.45
C THR A 45 -1.95 19.98 5.23
N GLU A 46 -2.47 20.39 4.07
CA GLU A 46 -2.15 19.78 2.78
C GLU A 46 -0.63 19.72 2.55
N ALA A 47 0.10 20.81 2.87
CA ALA A 47 1.55 20.85 2.75
C ALA A 47 2.29 19.84 3.64
N ASP A 48 1.74 19.50 4.83
CA ASP A 48 2.31 18.45 5.68
C ASP A 48 2.19 17.09 5.00
N PHE A 49 1.09 16.82 4.29
CA PHE A 49 0.90 15.59 3.53
C PHE A 49 1.70 15.59 2.23
N ASP A 50 1.75 16.70 1.51
CA ASP A 50 2.61 16.81 0.34
C ASP A 50 4.07 16.46 0.71
N ALA A 51 4.58 16.99 1.82
CA ALA A 51 5.90 16.64 2.32
C ALA A 51 6.02 15.16 2.71
N LEU A 52 5.02 14.58 3.41
CA LEU A 52 5.02 13.16 3.80
C LEU A 52 5.08 12.23 2.58
N PHE A 53 4.37 12.58 1.51
CA PHE A 53 4.31 11.76 0.30
C PHE A 53 5.48 12.01 -0.65
N ASN A 54 5.93 13.25 -0.82
CA ASN A 54 6.77 13.66 -1.96
C ASN A 54 8.16 14.21 -1.59
N GLU A 55 8.39 14.72 -0.36
CA GLU A 55 9.63 15.44 -0.04
C GLU A 55 10.82 14.47 0.08
N PRO A 56 11.85 14.58 -0.79
CA PRO A 56 13.05 13.77 -0.66
C PRO A 56 13.78 14.04 0.65
N GLY A 57 14.09 13.00 1.41
CA GLY A 57 14.74 13.12 2.71
C GLY A 57 13.84 13.61 3.83
N TYR A 58 12.51 13.43 3.70
CA TYR A 58 11.54 13.79 4.74
C TYR A 58 11.93 13.24 6.10
N ALA A 59 12.01 14.11 7.11
CA ALA A 59 12.55 13.76 8.44
C ALA A 59 11.67 14.25 9.61
N VAL A 60 10.44 14.69 9.36
CA VAL A 60 9.52 15.18 10.41
C VAL A 60 9.21 14.06 11.40
N ASP A 61 9.27 14.38 12.69
CA ASP A 61 9.03 13.45 13.81
C ASP A 61 9.92 12.19 13.75
N GLY A 62 11.14 12.30 13.20
CA GLY A 62 12.11 11.21 13.09
C GLY A 62 11.83 10.24 11.93
N ALA A 63 11.05 10.67 10.91
CA ALA A 63 10.86 9.87 9.71
C ALA A 63 12.20 9.56 9.01
N GLN A 64 12.30 8.40 8.40
CA GLN A 64 13.47 7.93 7.64
C GLN A 64 13.45 8.46 6.18
N GLY A 65 12.30 8.89 5.71
CA GLY A 65 12.04 9.40 4.37
C GLY A 65 10.55 9.52 4.12
N SER A 66 10.19 9.99 2.94
CA SER A 66 8.81 10.09 2.42
C SER A 66 8.35 8.77 1.76
N VAL A 67 7.09 8.73 1.33
CA VAL A 67 6.58 7.65 0.47
C VAL A 67 7.38 7.59 -0.84
N TYR A 68 7.73 8.75 -1.43
CA TYR A 68 8.60 8.84 -2.60
C TYR A 68 9.96 8.19 -2.35
N ASP A 69 10.63 8.50 -1.22
CA ASP A 69 11.93 7.92 -0.87
C ASP A 69 11.84 6.40 -0.73
N TYR A 70 10.78 5.91 -0.08
CA TYR A 70 10.55 4.48 0.09
C TYR A 70 10.44 3.75 -1.26
N PHE A 71 9.50 4.16 -2.12
CA PHE A 71 9.32 3.48 -3.42
C PHE A 71 10.54 3.61 -4.32
N ARG A 72 11.26 4.73 -4.23
CA ARG A 72 12.52 4.90 -4.95
C ARG A 72 13.61 3.93 -4.49
N GLU A 73 13.76 3.73 -3.15
CA GLU A 73 14.73 2.79 -2.59
C GLU A 73 14.37 1.35 -2.95
N VAL A 74 13.16 0.90 -2.61
CA VAL A 74 12.75 -0.51 -2.78
C VAL A 74 12.67 -0.96 -4.22
N SER A 75 12.52 -0.03 -5.17
CA SER A 75 12.56 -0.28 -6.61
C SER A 75 13.95 -0.12 -7.24
N TYR A 76 14.98 0.15 -6.45
CA TYR A 76 16.34 0.42 -6.94
C TYR A 76 16.38 1.64 -7.90
N GLY A 77 15.58 2.66 -7.61
CA GLY A 77 15.45 3.85 -8.43
C GLY A 77 14.69 3.66 -9.75
N GLN A 78 14.04 2.50 -9.95
CA GLN A 78 13.31 2.21 -11.18
C GLN A 78 11.90 2.81 -11.19
N LEU A 79 11.29 3.04 -10.03
CA LEU A 79 9.99 3.70 -9.87
C LEU A 79 10.18 5.09 -9.26
N SER A 80 9.61 6.10 -9.89
CA SER A 80 9.43 7.45 -9.36
C SER A 80 7.93 7.67 -9.13
N PHE A 81 7.52 7.71 -7.87
CA PHE A 81 6.11 7.74 -7.50
C PHE A 81 5.76 9.11 -6.93
N HIS A 82 5.00 9.91 -7.68
CA HIS A 82 4.56 11.24 -7.29
C HIS A 82 3.10 11.22 -6.87
N CYS A 83 2.80 11.85 -5.74
CA CYS A 83 1.46 11.93 -5.18
C CYS A 83 0.91 13.34 -5.33
N ASP A 84 -0.19 13.52 -6.06
CA ASP A 84 -0.91 14.78 -6.10
C ASP A 84 -1.88 14.82 -4.91
N VAL A 85 -1.59 15.69 -3.95
CA VAL A 85 -2.38 15.84 -2.72
C VAL A 85 -3.45 16.91 -2.92
N LEU A 86 -4.70 16.53 -2.73
CA LEU A 86 -5.86 17.41 -2.91
C LEU A 86 -6.69 17.55 -1.62
N GLY A 87 -7.28 18.69 -1.40
CA GLY A 87 -8.18 18.97 -0.29
C GLY A 87 -7.52 19.81 0.82
N PRO A 88 -7.94 19.70 2.11
CA PRO A 88 -8.95 18.76 2.62
C PRO A 88 -10.38 19.12 2.21
N TYR A 89 -11.12 18.16 1.70
CA TYR A 89 -12.55 18.27 1.47
C TYR A 89 -13.33 17.78 2.68
N ARG A 90 -14.63 18.07 2.70
CA ARG A 90 -15.49 17.69 3.81
C ARG A 90 -16.56 16.71 3.36
N ALA A 91 -16.53 15.51 3.93
CA ALA A 91 -17.56 14.50 3.78
C ALA A 91 -18.91 14.94 4.39
N VAL A 92 -19.99 14.42 3.87
CA VAL A 92 -21.36 14.81 4.25
C VAL A 92 -21.70 14.40 5.67
N TYR A 93 -21.26 13.22 6.11
CA TYR A 93 -21.67 12.60 7.38
C TYR A 93 -20.53 12.60 8.42
N PRO A 94 -20.85 12.33 9.70
CA PRO A 94 -19.85 12.03 10.73
C PRO A 94 -18.99 10.81 10.39
N MET A 95 -17.79 10.73 10.95
CA MET A 95 -16.86 9.61 10.75
C MET A 95 -17.53 8.25 10.99
N ALA A 96 -18.34 8.15 12.06
CA ALA A 96 -19.05 6.91 12.42
C ALA A 96 -20.02 6.39 11.33
N TYR A 97 -20.46 7.24 10.40
CA TYR A 97 -21.29 6.79 9.28
C TYR A 97 -20.46 5.95 8.28
N TYR A 98 -19.19 6.25 8.12
CA TYR A 98 -18.30 5.56 7.19
C TYR A 98 -17.59 4.38 7.83
N GLY A 99 -17.08 4.54 9.06
CA GLY A 99 -16.15 3.65 9.71
C GLY A 99 -16.74 2.76 10.81
N SER A 100 -18.02 2.95 11.25
CA SER A 100 -18.55 2.06 12.28
C SER A 100 -18.53 0.60 11.85
N ASN A 101 -18.18 -0.30 12.77
CA ASN A 101 -18.11 -1.73 12.50
C ASN A 101 -19.50 -2.33 12.23
N GLY A 102 -19.65 -2.88 11.03
CA GLY A 102 -20.80 -3.67 10.61
C GLY A 102 -20.70 -5.14 11.01
N TYR A 103 -21.55 -5.96 10.40
CA TYR A 103 -21.50 -7.41 10.60
C TYR A 103 -20.15 -7.97 10.15
N GLY A 104 -19.43 -8.65 11.05
CA GLY A 104 -18.10 -9.21 10.76
C GLY A 104 -16.92 -8.25 10.99
N GLY A 105 -17.16 -7.06 11.60
CA GLY A 105 -16.10 -6.14 12.00
C GLY A 105 -15.52 -5.26 10.87
N SER A 106 -16.17 -5.26 9.71
CA SER A 106 -15.75 -4.37 8.60
C SER A 106 -16.49 -3.04 8.68
N ASP A 107 -15.84 -1.95 8.25
CA ASP A 107 -16.44 -0.64 8.10
C ASP A 107 -17.74 -0.68 7.27
N VAL A 108 -18.75 0.12 7.67
CA VAL A 108 -20.09 0.03 7.06
C VAL A 108 -20.18 0.71 5.70
N ASN A 109 -19.61 1.91 5.54
CA ASN A 109 -19.76 2.71 4.32
C ASN A 109 -18.45 3.36 3.81
N PRO A 110 -17.28 2.72 3.86
CA PRO A 110 -16.03 3.36 3.46
C PRO A 110 -16.02 3.69 1.95
N TYR A 111 -16.71 2.90 1.14
CA TYR A 111 -16.89 3.17 -0.29
C TYR A 111 -17.66 4.49 -0.57
N VAL A 112 -18.58 4.88 0.31
CA VAL A 112 -19.29 6.17 0.16
C VAL A 112 -18.33 7.34 0.34
N LEU A 113 -17.37 7.23 1.29
CA LEU A 113 -16.32 8.25 1.46
C LEU A 113 -15.47 8.37 0.20
N PHE A 114 -15.10 7.24 -0.40
CA PHE A 114 -14.37 7.24 -1.68
C PHE A 114 -15.15 7.95 -2.79
N LEU A 115 -16.45 7.68 -2.95
CA LEU A 115 -17.26 8.35 -3.96
C LEU A 115 -17.33 9.86 -3.75
N GLU A 116 -17.54 10.32 -2.51
CA GLU A 116 -17.54 11.74 -2.18
C GLU A 116 -16.16 12.39 -2.46
N ALA A 117 -15.06 11.71 -2.15
CA ALA A 117 -13.71 12.16 -2.45
C ALA A 117 -13.50 12.34 -3.95
N MET A 118 -13.89 11.36 -4.74
CA MET A 118 -13.76 11.41 -6.20
C MET A 118 -14.64 12.49 -6.84
N GLU A 119 -15.85 12.76 -6.30
CA GLU A 119 -16.71 13.85 -6.76
C GLU A 119 -16.06 15.24 -6.58
N HIS A 120 -15.18 15.40 -5.61
CA HIS A 120 -14.38 16.62 -5.45
C HIS A 120 -13.19 16.62 -6.43
N ALA A 121 -12.40 15.55 -6.42
CA ALA A 121 -11.15 15.47 -7.19
C ALA A 121 -11.35 15.68 -8.70
N VAL A 122 -12.35 15.07 -9.30
CA VAL A 122 -12.62 15.19 -10.76
C VAL A 122 -12.97 16.60 -11.25
N ARG A 123 -13.13 17.56 -10.35
CA ARG A 123 -13.33 18.96 -10.69
C ARG A 123 -12.03 19.74 -10.84
N GLU A 124 -10.92 19.17 -10.36
CA GLU A 124 -9.62 19.84 -10.24
C GLU A 124 -8.54 19.17 -11.08
N ILE A 125 -8.73 17.87 -11.43
CA ILE A 125 -7.73 17.07 -12.14
C ILE A 125 -8.33 16.35 -13.35
N ASP A 126 -7.45 15.90 -14.26
CA ASP A 126 -7.78 14.97 -15.34
C ASP A 126 -7.32 13.56 -14.93
N LEU A 127 -8.27 12.62 -14.85
CA LEU A 127 -7.98 11.24 -14.45
C LEU A 127 -7.08 10.50 -15.46
N GLN A 128 -6.96 10.96 -16.70
CA GLN A 128 -6.05 10.37 -17.69
C GLN A 128 -4.57 10.50 -17.27
N ASP A 129 -4.23 11.50 -16.45
CA ASP A 129 -2.88 11.67 -15.92
C ASP A 129 -2.45 10.57 -14.93
N TYR A 130 -3.41 9.73 -14.48
CA TYR A 130 -3.21 8.67 -13.49
C TYR A 130 -3.35 7.24 -14.08
N ASP A 131 -3.24 7.12 -15.39
CA ASP A 131 -3.21 5.85 -16.14
C ASP A 131 -1.83 5.73 -16.81
N ALA A 132 -0.82 5.33 -16.04
CA ALA A 132 0.57 5.34 -16.51
C ALA A 132 0.90 4.18 -17.46
N ASP A 133 0.13 3.09 -17.43
CA ASP A 133 0.35 1.92 -18.32
C ASP A 133 -0.61 1.88 -19.50
N GLY A 134 -1.59 2.82 -19.57
CA GLY A 134 -2.51 2.99 -20.69
C GLY A 134 -3.59 1.91 -20.77
N ASP A 135 -3.93 1.26 -19.66
CA ASP A 135 -4.92 0.18 -19.61
C ASP A 135 -6.38 0.69 -19.47
N GLY A 136 -6.55 2.01 -19.32
CA GLY A 136 -7.83 2.69 -19.18
C GLY A 136 -8.34 2.72 -17.72
N TYR A 137 -7.53 2.33 -16.75
CA TYR A 137 -7.84 2.43 -15.32
C TYR A 137 -6.99 3.49 -14.64
N VAL A 138 -7.54 4.09 -13.60
CA VAL A 138 -6.77 4.92 -12.67
C VAL A 138 -5.91 4.00 -11.80
N ASP A 139 -4.59 4.19 -11.83
CA ASP A 139 -3.63 3.29 -11.19
C ASP A 139 -3.70 3.30 -9.66
N ASN A 140 -3.81 4.49 -9.06
CA ASN A 140 -3.76 4.61 -7.60
C ASN A 140 -4.60 5.80 -7.11
N VAL A 141 -5.60 5.50 -6.28
CA VAL A 141 -6.36 6.49 -5.50
C VAL A 141 -6.19 6.17 -4.02
N HIS A 142 -5.63 7.11 -3.27
CA HIS A 142 -5.40 6.99 -1.84
C HIS A 142 -6.16 8.08 -1.09
N ILE A 143 -6.92 7.71 -0.07
CA ILE A 143 -7.65 8.65 0.79
C ILE A 143 -6.93 8.77 2.13
N VAL A 144 -6.59 9.98 2.51
CA VAL A 144 -6.21 10.26 3.90
C VAL A 144 -7.44 10.81 4.61
N PHE A 145 -7.91 10.09 5.61
CA PHE A 145 -9.05 10.53 6.41
C PHE A 145 -8.62 11.22 7.71
N ALA A 146 -9.35 12.29 8.10
CA ALA A 146 -9.03 13.08 9.28
C ALA A 146 -9.13 12.25 10.57
N GLY A 147 -8.22 12.48 11.51
CA GLY A 147 -8.19 11.84 12.83
C GLY A 147 -7.36 10.55 12.85
N TYR A 148 -7.73 9.62 13.74
CA TYR A 148 -7.01 8.38 14.03
C TYR A 148 -7.70 7.18 13.39
N GLY A 149 -6.91 6.14 13.04
CA GLY A 149 -7.38 4.88 12.51
C GLY A 149 -7.71 3.84 13.59
N GLU A 150 -8.69 2.97 13.32
CA GLU A 150 -9.10 1.92 14.24
C GLU A 150 -7.98 0.88 14.47
N GLU A 151 -7.18 0.58 13.45
CA GLU A 151 -6.05 -0.36 13.50
C GLU A 151 -5.00 0.00 14.56
N ALA A 152 -4.89 1.29 14.88
CA ALA A 152 -3.98 1.79 15.91
C ALA A 152 -4.65 1.96 17.29
N GLY A 153 -5.86 1.42 17.48
CA GLY A 153 -6.60 1.43 18.73
C GLY A 153 -7.46 2.69 18.95
N ALA A 154 -7.87 3.36 17.88
CA ALA A 154 -8.91 4.39 17.96
C ALA A 154 -10.31 3.76 18.21
N SER A 155 -11.34 4.60 18.21
CA SER A 155 -12.73 4.14 18.40
C SER A 155 -13.12 3.13 17.32
N PRO A 156 -13.94 2.09 17.67
CA PRO A 156 -14.60 1.23 16.67
C PRO A 156 -15.54 1.95 15.69
N SER A 157 -15.65 3.25 15.81
CA SER A 157 -16.38 4.12 14.87
C SER A 157 -15.42 4.84 13.89
N ALA A 158 -14.11 4.66 14.05
CA ALA A 158 -13.12 5.15 13.11
C ALA A 158 -12.99 4.18 11.94
N ILE A 159 -12.43 4.66 10.84
CA ILE A 159 -12.14 3.81 9.68
C ILE A 159 -10.86 3.02 9.97
N TRP A 160 -10.80 1.76 9.52
CA TRP A 160 -9.60 0.94 9.48
C TRP A 160 -8.82 1.22 8.19
N SER A 161 -7.50 1.36 8.24
CA SER A 161 -6.66 1.44 7.03
C SER A 161 -6.86 0.21 6.15
N HIS A 162 -7.13 0.41 4.87
CA HIS A 162 -7.38 -0.71 3.96
C HIS A 162 -7.22 -0.33 2.50
N GLU A 163 -6.97 -1.32 1.66
CA GLU A 163 -7.28 -1.29 0.23
C GLU A 163 -8.60 -2.03 -0.01
N ALA A 164 -9.44 -1.50 -0.86
CA ALA A 164 -10.70 -2.12 -1.24
C ALA A 164 -10.92 -2.10 -2.75
N MET A 165 -11.37 -3.25 -3.26
CA MET A 165 -11.87 -3.40 -4.62
C MET A 165 -13.40 -3.36 -4.63
N PHE A 166 -13.96 -2.77 -5.68
CA PHE A 166 -15.40 -2.62 -5.87
C PHE A 166 -15.78 -2.83 -7.35
N PRO A 167 -17.08 -3.00 -7.67
CA PRO A 167 -17.52 -3.03 -9.06
C PRO A 167 -17.11 -1.76 -9.78
N GLU A 168 -16.46 -1.92 -10.93
CA GLU A 168 -15.93 -0.85 -11.77
C GLU A 168 -16.93 0.31 -11.94
N ILE A 169 -16.45 1.53 -11.72
CA ILE A 169 -17.17 2.77 -12.08
C ILE A 169 -16.37 3.52 -13.14
N THR A 170 -17.03 4.46 -13.84
CA THR A 170 -16.38 5.30 -14.84
C THR A 170 -16.58 6.77 -14.51
N MET A 171 -15.45 7.52 -14.43
CA MET A 171 -15.43 8.98 -14.28
C MET A 171 -14.46 9.58 -15.30
N GLN A 172 -14.84 10.68 -15.97
CA GLN A 172 -14.05 11.33 -17.03
C GLN A 172 -13.58 10.36 -18.15
N GLY A 173 -14.29 9.24 -18.36
CA GLY A 173 -13.90 8.21 -19.32
C GLY A 173 -12.89 7.17 -18.80
N MET A 174 -12.33 7.38 -17.61
CA MET A 174 -11.43 6.44 -16.95
C MET A 174 -12.19 5.50 -16.02
N LYS A 175 -11.71 4.28 -15.91
CA LYS A 175 -12.25 3.25 -15.03
C LYS A 175 -11.56 3.27 -13.68
N ILE A 176 -12.33 3.01 -12.63
CA ILE A 176 -11.81 2.91 -11.26
C ILE A 176 -12.47 1.67 -10.63
N ASP A 177 -11.69 0.79 -10.04
CA ASP A 177 -12.15 -0.44 -9.39
C ASP A 177 -11.59 -0.65 -7.98
N ARG A 178 -10.73 0.28 -7.52
CA ARG A 178 -10.08 0.20 -6.20
C ARG A 178 -9.73 1.56 -5.62
N TYR A 179 -9.54 1.60 -4.33
CA TYR A 179 -8.90 2.70 -3.60
C TYR A 179 -8.22 2.13 -2.35
N SER A 180 -7.32 2.93 -1.78
CA SER A 180 -6.75 2.67 -0.46
C SER A 180 -7.03 3.84 0.48
N CYS A 181 -6.93 3.62 1.80
CA CYS A 181 -7.05 4.70 2.77
C CYS A 181 -6.20 4.50 4.01
N THR A 182 -5.77 5.62 4.60
CA THR A 182 -5.04 5.66 5.87
C THR A 182 -5.45 6.88 6.70
N PRO A 183 -5.22 6.89 8.04
CA PRO A 183 -5.57 8.02 8.88
C PRO A 183 -4.58 9.18 8.73
N GLU A 184 -5.04 10.38 9.09
CA GLU A 184 -4.21 11.56 9.27
C GLU A 184 -3.17 11.38 10.37
N LEU A 185 -3.58 10.79 11.50
CA LEU A 185 -2.81 10.76 12.73
C LEU A 185 -2.35 9.35 13.10
N ARG A 186 -1.09 9.24 13.56
CA ARG A 186 -0.54 7.99 14.07
C ARG A 186 -1.07 7.62 15.44
N GLY A 187 -1.20 6.31 15.70
CA GLY A 187 -1.65 5.79 16.99
C GLY A 187 -3.10 6.18 17.29
N ASN A 188 -3.40 6.40 18.56
CA ASN A 188 -4.75 6.77 19.01
C ASN A 188 -4.78 8.03 19.88
N ARG A 189 -3.65 8.74 19.98
CA ARG A 189 -3.47 9.98 20.76
C ARG A 189 -2.17 10.69 20.38
N GLY A 190 -2.01 11.94 20.81
CA GLY A 190 -0.74 12.68 20.68
C GLY A 190 -0.62 13.55 19.44
N GLY A 191 -1.51 13.42 18.45
CA GLY A 191 -1.62 14.33 17.30
C GLY A 191 -0.43 14.36 16.34
N GLY A 192 0.43 13.33 16.34
CA GLY A 192 1.50 13.19 15.35
C GLY A 192 0.93 12.79 13.98
N ILE A 193 1.50 13.30 12.89
CA ILE A 193 1.12 12.89 11.53
C ILE A 193 1.34 11.39 11.35
N SER A 194 0.55 10.75 10.50
CA SER A 194 0.68 9.34 10.16
C SER A 194 2.09 8.98 9.69
N ARG A 195 2.46 7.73 9.80
CA ARG A 195 3.72 7.20 9.30
C ARG A 195 3.54 6.63 7.90
N ILE A 196 4.63 6.55 7.14
CA ILE A 196 4.59 6.08 5.76
C ILE A 196 4.32 4.57 5.65
N GLY A 197 4.58 3.79 6.70
CA GLY A 197 4.48 2.33 6.64
C GLY A 197 3.11 1.82 6.20
N PRO A 198 2.00 2.21 6.87
CA PRO A 198 0.66 1.87 6.40
C PRO A 198 0.37 2.40 4.98
N CYS A 199 0.78 3.64 4.67
CA CYS A 199 0.61 4.19 3.32
C CYS A 199 1.32 3.34 2.25
N CYS A 200 2.57 2.94 2.49
CA CYS A 200 3.35 2.12 1.57
C CYS A 200 2.76 0.72 1.40
N HIS A 201 2.18 0.14 2.47
CA HIS A 201 1.46 -1.13 2.42
C HIS A 201 0.23 -1.02 1.51
N GLU A 202 -0.66 -0.08 1.80
CA GLU A 202 -1.91 0.08 1.04
C GLU A 202 -1.65 0.49 -0.42
N MET A 203 -0.67 1.36 -0.66
CA MET A 203 -0.26 1.73 -2.02
C MET A 203 0.45 0.58 -2.76
N GLY A 204 1.13 -0.31 -2.03
CA GLY A 204 1.68 -1.56 -2.56
C GLY A 204 0.60 -2.46 -3.16
N HIS A 205 -0.58 -2.52 -2.54
CA HIS A 205 -1.74 -3.21 -3.11
C HIS A 205 -2.21 -2.60 -4.42
N ALA A 206 -2.26 -1.28 -4.51
CA ALA A 206 -2.64 -0.60 -5.75
C ALA A 206 -1.65 -0.88 -6.89
N LEU A 207 -0.37 -1.11 -6.58
CA LEU A 207 0.63 -1.56 -7.54
C LEU A 207 0.55 -3.05 -7.88
N GLY A 208 -0.31 -3.83 -7.21
CA GLY A 208 -0.57 -5.24 -7.51
C GLY A 208 -0.05 -6.25 -6.48
N ALA A 209 0.62 -5.83 -5.39
CA ALA A 209 1.05 -6.73 -4.34
C ALA A 209 -0.13 -7.30 -3.55
N MET A 210 -0.01 -8.53 -3.09
CA MET A 210 -0.97 -9.17 -2.20
C MET A 210 -0.50 -9.09 -0.74
N ASP A 211 -1.41 -9.35 0.23
CA ASP A 211 -1.02 -9.60 1.61
C ASP A 211 -0.22 -10.90 1.73
N TYR A 212 0.84 -10.85 2.53
CA TYR A 212 1.70 -12.00 2.83
C TYR A 212 1.62 -12.41 4.31
N TYR A 213 0.44 -12.29 4.89
CA TYR A 213 0.08 -12.78 6.23
C TYR A 213 -1.29 -13.48 6.18
N ASP A 214 -1.66 -14.16 7.26
CA ASP A 214 -2.97 -14.81 7.37
C ASP A 214 -4.07 -13.76 7.51
N THR A 215 -4.85 -13.58 6.44
CA THR A 215 -5.91 -12.55 6.38
C THR A 215 -7.25 -13.00 6.95
N ASP A 216 -7.44 -14.31 7.24
CA ASP A 216 -8.70 -14.83 7.77
C ASP A 216 -8.62 -15.24 9.25
N TYR A 217 -7.42 -15.44 9.79
CA TYR A 217 -7.12 -15.79 11.19
C TYR A 217 -7.89 -16.99 11.76
N THR A 218 -8.51 -17.80 10.90
CA THR A 218 -9.45 -18.87 11.30
C THR A 218 -9.16 -20.20 10.64
N THR A 219 -8.73 -20.22 9.37
CA THR A 219 -8.49 -21.45 8.60
C THR A 219 -7.07 -21.93 8.79
N GLY A 220 -6.90 -23.05 9.50
CA GLY A 220 -5.60 -23.67 9.71
C GLY A 220 -4.74 -23.07 10.82
N GLY A 221 -5.19 -21.98 11.46
CA GLY A 221 -4.50 -21.28 12.53
C GLY A 221 -4.30 -19.80 12.23
N SER A 222 -3.40 -19.14 12.96
CA SER A 222 -2.99 -17.76 12.75
C SER A 222 -1.52 -17.72 12.42
N PHE A 223 -1.15 -17.16 11.28
CA PHE A 223 0.22 -17.14 10.77
C PHE A 223 0.67 -15.73 10.42
N GLU A 224 1.91 -15.40 10.80
CA GLU A 224 2.50 -14.09 10.51
C GLU A 224 2.96 -13.93 9.04
N GLY A 225 2.96 -15.02 8.27
CA GLY A 225 3.44 -15.04 6.90
C GLY A 225 4.90 -14.62 6.79
N THR A 226 5.20 -13.60 5.97
CA THR A 226 6.57 -13.04 5.82
C THR A 226 6.98 -12.16 7.00
N GLY A 227 6.05 -11.84 7.91
CA GLY A 227 6.30 -11.13 9.17
C GLY A 227 6.94 -9.77 8.98
N VAL A 228 7.92 -9.46 9.84
CA VAL A 228 8.62 -8.15 9.85
C VAL A 228 9.52 -7.92 8.62
N TRP A 229 9.73 -8.95 7.79
CA TRP A 229 10.61 -8.90 6.63
C TRP A 229 9.93 -8.33 5.37
N ASP A 230 8.66 -7.98 5.43
CA ASP A 230 7.87 -7.61 4.26
C ASP A 230 6.88 -6.49 4.59
N VAL A 231 6.88 -5.42 3.80
CA VAL A 231 5.89 -4.34 3.94
C VAL A 231 4.46 -4.85 3.74
N MET A 232 4.27 -5.92 2.96
CA MET A 232 2.95 -6.54 2.74
C MET A 232 2.55 -7.51 3.87
N ALA A 233 3.23 -7.43 5.02
CA ALA A 233 2.92 -8.10 6.27
C ALA A 233 3.23 -7.18 7.46
N GLN A 234 3.72 -7.70 8.59
CA GLN A 234 4.07 -6.91 9.77
C GLN A 234 5.19 -5.88 9.53
N GLY A 235 5.97 -6.05 8.46
CA GLY A 235 7.06 -5.14 8.12
C GLY A 235 6.63 -3.70 7.83
N SER A 236 5.35 -3.43 7.54
CA SER A 236 4.79 -2.08 7.44
C SER A 236 4.86 -1.32 8.77
N TRP A 237 4.86 -2.02 9.90
CA TRP A 237 4.90 -1.46 11.25
C TRP A 237 6.31 -1.41 11.86
N ASN A 238 7.34 -1.79 11.12
CA ASN A 238 8.71 -1.73 11.62
C ASN A 238 9.07 -0.32 12.09
N ASN A 239 9.68 -0.25 13.30
CA ASN A 239 10.02 1.02 13.94
C ASN A 239 8.81 1.99 14.01
N ASP A 240 7.65 1.50 14.45
CA ASP A 240 6.40 2.28 14.52
C ASP A 240 5.97 2.88 13.15
N GLY A 241 6.18 2.13 12.05
CA GLY A 241 5.87 2.53 10.69
C GLY A 241 6.82 3.57 10.07
N ILE A 242 7.93 3.88 10.74
CA ILE A 242 8.95 4.81 10.25
C ILE A 242 9.81 4.18 9.15
N THR A 243 10.16 2.91 9.33
CA THR A 243 11.03 2.15 8.43
C THR A 243 10.33 0.87 7.96
N PRO A 244 9.29 1.01 7.10
CA PRO A 244 8.65 -0.17 6.51
C PRO A 244 9.68 -1.01 5.75
N ALA A 245 9.64 -2.32 5.95
CA ALA A 245 10.56 -3.24 5.28
C ALA A 245 10.39 -3.19 3.76
N HIS A 246 11.41 -3.61 3.01
CA HIS A 246 11.26 -3.84 1.58
C HIS A 246 10.20 -4.90 1.29
N PHE A 247 9.65 -4.90 0.08
CA PHE A 247 8.81 -5.99 -0.42
C PHE A 247 9.60 -7.30 -0.44
N ASN A 248 8.91 -8.42 -0.25
CA ASN A 248 9.51 -9.73 -0.39
C ASN A 248 10.02 -9.98 -1.82
N PRO A 249 10.94 -10.95 -2.03
CA PRO A 249 11.57 -11.17 -3.33
C PRO A 249 10.59 -11.62 -4.43
N TYR A 250 9.45 -12.24 -4.07
CA TYR A 250 8.44 -12.62 -5.05
C TYR A 250 7.76 -11.40 -5.65
N VAL A 251 7.31 -10.47 -4.83
CA VAL A 251 6.69 -9.21 -5.28
C VAL A 251 7.66 -8.40 -6.13
N LYS A 252 8.91 -8.23 -5.65
CA LYS A 252 9.93 -7.49 -6.42
C LYS A 252 10.21 -8.10 -7.78
N ALA A 253 10.26 -9.45 -7.88
CA ALA A 253 10.64 -10.13 -9.12
C ALA A 253 9.46 -10.37 -10.07
N TYR A 254 8.33 -10.85 -9.56
CA TYR A 254 7.25 -11.38 -10.40
C TYR A 254 6.05 -10.45 -10.52
N ASP A 255 5.75 -9.67 -9.49
CA ASP A 255 4.62 -8.73 -9.52
C ASP A 255 5.08 -7.39 -10.11
N PHE A 256 6.24 -6.86 -9.67
CA PHE A 256 6.71 -5.53 -10.06
C PHE A 256 7.80 -5.52 -11.14
N GLY A 257 8.53 -6.63 -11.30
CA GLY A 257 9.60 -6.73 -12.30
C GLY A 257 10.84 -5.89 -11.99
N TRP A 258 11.10 -5.56 -10.72
CA TRP A 258 12.21 -4.72 -10.29
C TRP A 258 13.55 -5.45 -10.23
N VAL A 259 13.54 -6.76 -10.03
CA VAL A 259 14.74 -7.58 -9.83
C VAL A 259 14.78 -8.78 -10.76
N GLY A 260 15.99 -9.15 -11.18
CA GLY A 260 16.24 -10.43 -11.84
C GLY A 260 16.32 -11.58 -10.82
N VAL A 261 16.05 -12.79 -11.28
CA VAL A 261 16.14 -14.01 -10.46
C VAL A 261 17.18 -14.94 -11.06
N THR A 262 18.20 -15.31 -10.27
CA THR A 262 19.22 -16.27 -10.66
C THR A 262 18.85 -17.67 -10.17
N THR A 263 18.61 -18.62 -11.07
CA THR A 263 18.30 -20.00 -10.68
C THR A 263 19.57 -20.77 -10.33
N LEU A 264 19.64 -21.33 -9.13
CA LEU A 264 20.73 -22.19 -8.66
C LEU A 264 20.45 -23.63 -9.08
N THR A 265 21.24 -24.14 -10.01
CA THR A 265 20.99 -25.46 -10.66
C THR A 265 21.86 -26.59 -10.13
N HIS A 266 22.84 -26.30 -9.28
CA HIS A 266 23.80 -27.26 -8.77
C HIS A 266 23.96 -27.15 -7.26
N THR A 267 24.35 -28.24 -6.59
CA THR A 267 24.81 -28.19 -5.20
C THR A 267 26.20 -27.55 -5.14
N GLY A 268 26.39 -26.60 -4.23
CA GLY A 268 27.67 -25.88 -4.09
C GLY A 268 27.58 -24.75 -3.09
N ASP A 269 28.71 -24.04 -2.93
CA ASP A 269 28.80 -22.83 -2.13
C ASP A 269 28.47 -21.63 -3.01
N TYR A 270 27.58 -20.76 -2.55
CA TYR A 270 27.16 -19.55 -3.25
C TYR A 270 27.36 -18.32 -2.38
N SER A 271 27.87 -17.25 -2.94
CA SER A 271 27.88 -15.94 -2.30
C SER A 271 26.62 -15.19 -2.73
N LEU A 272 25.76 -14.84 -1.78
CA LEU A 272 24.55 -14.04 -2.04
C LEU A 272 24.91 -12.56 -1.99
N HIS A 273 24.53 -11.81 -3.00
CA HIS A 273 24.60 -10.36 -3.00
C HIS A 273 23.49 -9.76 -2.15
N PRO A 274 23.74 -8.63 -1.45
CA PRO A 274 22.70 -7.98 -0.64
C PRO A 274 21.55 -7.45 -1.50
N SER A 275 20.37 -8.05 -1.40
CA SER A 275 19.18 -7.63 -2.15
C SER A 275 18.61 -6.29 -1.68
N THR A 276 19.07 -5.74 -0.56
CA THR A 276 18.71 -4.39 -0.10
C THR A 276 19.16 -3.32 -1.09
N TRP A 277 20.32 -3.51 -1.76
CA TRP A 277 20.85 -2.52 -2.70
C TRP A 277 21.08 -3.03 -4.12
N GLU A 278 21.15 -4.35 -4.28
CA GLU A 278 21.51 -4.98 -5.55
C GLU A 278 20.30 -5.73 -6.14
N LYS A 279 19.82 -5.25 -7.28
CA LYS A 279 18.68 -5.86 -7.98
C LYS A 279 18.92 -7.28 -8.49
N ASP A 280 20.17 -7.77 -8.48
CA ASP A 280 20.56 -9.14 -8.85
C ASP A 280 20.70 -10.05 -7.60
N GLY A 281 20.27 -9.60 -6.42
CA GLY A 281 20.41 -10.29 -5.13
C GLY A 281 19.33 -11.32 -4.83
N VAL A 282 18.50 -11.74 -5.80
CA VAL A 282 17.45 -12.75 -5.61
C VAL A 282 17.81 -14.05 -6.33
N TYR A 283 17.72 -15.16 -5.60
CA TYR A 283 18.08 -16.48 -6.10
C TYR A 283 16.91 -17.45 -5.97
N ARG A 284 16.79 -18.37 -6.93
CA ARG A 284 15.73 -19.39 -6.96
C ARG A 284 16.32 -20.80 -6.87
N VAL A 285 15.68 -21.64 -6.06
CA VAL A 285 15.95 -23.08 -5.98
C VAL A 285 14.65 -23.81 -6.26
N ASP A 286 14.62 -24.59 -7.34
CA ASP A 286 13.47 -25.43 -7.67
C ASP A 286 13.43 -26.67 -6.77
N THR A 287 12.24 -27.04 -6.27
CA THR A 287 12.07 -28.17 -5.33
C THR A 287 12.04 -29.53 -6.06
N GLY A 288 11.91 -29.54 -7.39
CA GLY A 288 11.69 -30.74 -8.19
C GLY A 288 10.21 -31.09 -8.38
N SER A 289 9.29 -30.44 -7.70
CA SER A 289 7.85 -30.45 -7.99
C SER A 289 7.50 -29.36 -8.98
N GLU A 290 6.59 -29.63 -9.92
CA GLU A 290 6.18 -28.65 -10.92
C GLU A 290 5.54 -27.43 -10.24
N GLY A 291 6.13 -26.25 -10.50
CA GLY A 291 5.66 -24.97 -9.98
C GLY A 291 6.18 -24.58 -8.59
N ASP A 292 6.78 -25.51 -7.82
CA ASP A 292 7.29 -25.23 -6.48
C ASP A 292 8.76 -24.81 -6.48
N PHE A 293 9.07 -23.70 -5.79
CA PHE A 293 10.43 -23.20 -5.65
C PHE A 293 10.61 -22.40 -4.37
N TYR A 294 11.86 -22.24 -3.96
CA TYR A 294 12.26 -21.27 -2.94
C TYR A 294 12.90 -20.05 -3.58
N LEU A 295 12.62 -18.87 -3.02
CA LEU A 295 13.41 -17.67 -3.27
C LEU A 295 14.29 -17.39 -2.07
N LEU A 296 15.54 -17.04 -2.34
CA LEU A 296 16.54 -16.70 -1.35
C LEU A 296 17.03 -15.29 -1.61
N GLU A 297 17.11 -14.49 -0.56
CA GLU A 297 17.73 -13.17 -0.58
C GLU A 297 18.57 -12.97 0.69
N SER A 298 19.58 -12.12 0.57
CA SER A 298 20.35 -11.62 1.72
C SER A 298 20.03 -10.14 1.89
N ARG A 299 19.52 -9.75 3.07
CA ARG A 299 19.16 -8.37 3.37
C ARG A 299 20.10 -7.77 4.39
N VAL A 300 20.44 -6.50 4.25
CA VAL A 300 21.29 -5.74 5.16
C VAL A 300 20.44 -4.73 5.90
N ARG A 301 20.71 -4.54 7.17
CA ARG A 301 20.03 -3.55 8.01
C ARG A 301 20.49 -2.14 7.68
N ASP A 302 19.98 -1.60 6.58
CA ASP A 302 20.26 -0.26 6.10
C ASP A 302 19.04 0.31 5.36
N GLY A 303 19.00 1.63 5.17
CA GLY A 303 17.86 2.28 4.57
C GLY A 303 16.55 1.95 5.28
N PHE A 304 15.51 1.61 4.55
CA PHE A 304 14.23 1.20 5.13
C PHE A 304 14.26 -0.19 5.79
N ASP A 305 15.27 -1.03 5.51
CA ASP A 305 15.48 -2.31 6.20
C ASP A 305 16.23 -2.20 7.53
N THR A 306 16.54 -0.99 8.00
CA THR A 306 17.37 -0.76 9.20
C THR A 306 16.78 -1.37 10.48
N ALA A 307 15.46 -1.60 10.53
CA ALA A 307 14.76 -2.18 11.69
C ALA A 307 14.56 -3.70 11.64
N LEU A 308 15.09 -4.39 10.63
CA LEU A 308 15.05 -5.86 10.52
C LEU A 308 15.83 -6.57 11.62
#